data_eee02043220557ba7d0baebcae4fc07b
#
_entry.id   eee02043220557ba7d0baebcae4fc07b
#
_cell.length_a   1.000
_cell.length_b   1.000
_cell.length_c   1.000
_cell.angle_alpha   90.00
_cell.angle_beta   90.00
_cell.angle_gamma   90.00
#
_symmetry.space_group_name_H-M   'P 1'
#
loop_
_entity.id
_entity.type
_entity.pdbx_description
1 polymer ?
#
loop_
_entity_poly.entity_id
_entity_poly.type
_entity_poly.pdbx_seq_one_letter_code
_entity_poly.pdbx_strand_id
1 'polypeptide(L)'
;MKKNPFSLSFGKEPVSLINRNVQSYEIIDTFEDENPAYQVCMITGVRGSGKTVMLTEINKTFRAEEDWIVIDLNPERDLLQSFAANLSNYPSLSEVFREAKINLSFLGLGVEIEGVSPITDLNVAVTRMLEKIKKKHKRVLVTIDEAVCNDTMKEFVSLFQIYMRQDLPVFLLMTGLYENIYELQNEKTLTFLYREPKIELRPLNIGMIAEKYKSIFELTDEEATEMAKETRGYPFAFQVLGYLCFKHNTGWHNVLPEFSQYLEEYVYEKIWSELSKGDKELLVAMAKTNDTKVEAIRKTI
;
A
#
# COMPACT_ATOMS: atom_id res chain seq x y z
N MET A 1 -4.07 -31.42 -12.53
CA MET A 1 -2.85 -30.57 -12.52
C MET A 1 -2.81 -29.77 -11.22
N LYS A 2 -1.70 -29.77 -10.50
CA LYS A 2 -1.52 -28.87 -9.33
C LYS A 2 -1.55 -27.42 -9.85
N LYS A 3 -2.30 -26.55 -9.18
CA LYS A 3 -2.36 -25.11 -9.52
C LYS A 3 -1.04 -24.47 -9.14
N ASN A 4 -0.49 -23.59 -10.01
CA ASN A 4 0.74 -22.86 -9.68
C ASN A 4 0.52 -21.99 -8.43
N PRO A 5 1.30 -22.16 -7.35
CA PRO A 5 1.12 -21.41 -6.11
C PRO A 5 1.68 -19.98 -6.20
N PHE A 6 2.51 -19.68 -7.20
CA PHE A 6 3.06 -18.37 -7.43
C PHE A 6 2.15 -17.56 -8.37
N SER A 7 2.09 -16.25 -8.16
CA SER A 7 1.24 -15.35 -8.95
C SER A 7 2.03 -14.16 -9.45
N LEU A 8 1.86 -13.83 -10.72
CA LEU A 8 2.40 -12.62 -11.33
C LEU A 8 1.31 -11.55 -11.51
N SER A 9 0.10 -11.82 -11.03
CA SER A 9 -1.03 -10.88 -11.13
C SER A 9 -0.85 -9.73 -10.13
N PHE A 10 -0.94 -8.51 -10.62
CA PHE A 10 -0.90 -7.30 -9.79
C PHE A 10 -2.04 -7.28 -8.75
N GLY A 11 -1.71 -6.87 -7.53
CA GLY A 11 -2.70 -6.63 -6.47
C GLY A 11 -3.38 -7.87 -5.89
N LYS A 12 -3.08 -9.06 -6.39
CA LYS A 12 -3.62 -10.31 -5.84
C LYS A 12 -2.64 -10.94 -4.87
N GLU A 13 -3.16 -11.33 -3.71
CA GLU A 13 -2.43 -12.13 -2.74
C GLU A 13 -2.06 -13.49 -3.36
N PRO A 14 -0.76 -13.81 -3.54
CA PRO A 14 -0.35 -15.11 -4.05
C PRO A 14 -0.54 -16.20 -2.98
N VAL A 15 -0.82 -17.43 -3.39
CA VAL A 15 -0.94 -18.57 -2.46
C VAL A 15 0.40 -18.80 -1.71
N SER A 16 1.53 -18.60 -2.40
CA SER A 16 2.87 -18.67 -1.81
C SER A 16 3.35 -17.29 -1.32
N LEU A 17 2.54 -16.62 -0.50
CA LEU A 17 2.94 -15.37 0.14
C LEU A 17 3.96 -15.63 1.25
N ILE A 18 4.94 -14.71 1.37
CA ILE A 18 5.79 -14.58 2.55
C ILE A 18 5.29 -13.37 3.32
N ASN A 19 4.57 -13.63 4.40
CA ASN A 19 3.90 -12.60 5.17
C ASN A 19 4.89 -11.73 5.91
N ARG A 20 4.56 -10.44 6.01
CA ARG A 20 5.26 -9.45 6.83
C ARG A 20 4.51 -9.24 8.15
N ASN A 21 4.16 -10.34 8.81
CA ASN A 21 3.24 -10.37 9.94
C ASN A 21 3.56 -9.33 11.02
N VAL A 22 4.83 -9.09 11.32
CA VAL A 22 5.22 -8.13 12.37
C VAL A 22 4.75 -6.72 12.02
N GLN A 23 4.99 -6.28 10.77
CA GLN A 23 4.59 -4.93 10.34
C GLN A 23 3.08 -4.80 10.16
N SER A 24 2.41 -5.83 9.62
CA SER A 24 0.95 -5.81 9.45
C SER A 24 0.24 -5.79 10.80
N TYR A 25 0.69 -6.64 11.74
CA TYR A 25 0.11 -6.70 13.09
C TYR A 25 0.34 -5.43 13.88
N GLU A 26 1.49 -4.80 13.78
CA GLU A 26 1.76 -3.51 14.43
C GLU A 26 0.74 -2.44 14.02
N ILE A 27 0.41 -2.36 12.72
CA ILE A 27 -0.62 -1.42 12.23
C ILE A 27 -2.00 -1.82 12.74
N ILE A 28 -2.36 -3.11 12.62
CA ILE A 28 -3.67 -3.62 13.02
C ILE A 28 -3.89 -3.39 14.51
N ASP A 29 -2.98 -3.86 15.36
CA ASP A 29 -3.07 -3.72 16.82
C ASP A 29 -3.20 -2.24 17.23
N THR A 30 -2.42 -1.34 16.59
CA THR A 30 -2.50 0.09 16.90
C THR A 30 -3.84 0.70 16.49
N PHE A 31 -4.37 0.33 15.31
CA PHE A 31 -5.63 0.89 14.84
C PHE A 31 -6.84 0.32 15.61
N GLU A 32 -6.72 -0.89 16.16
CA GLU A 32 -7.74 -1.51 17.01
C GLU A 32 -7.76 -0.96 18.43
N ASP A 33 -6.69 -0.35 18.91
CA ASP A 33 -6.62 0.22 20.25
C ASP A 33 -7.74 1.26 20.48
N GLU A 34 -8.24 1.35 21.71
CA GLU A 34 -9.19 2.39 22.12
C GLU A 34 -8.57 3.79 22.08
N ASN A 35 -7.25 3.88 22.34
CA ASN A 35 -6.46 5.09 22.31
C ASN A 35 -5.26 4.90 21.37
N PRO A 36 -5.46 4.89 20.05
CA PRO A 36 -4.41 4.57 19.10
C PRO A 36 -3.25 5.56 19.19
N ALA A 37 -2.03 5.02 19.19
CA ALA A 37 -0.81 5.84 19.21
C ALA A 37 -0.70 6.74 17.96
N TYR A 38 -1.30 6.31 16.86
CA TYR A 38 -1.39 7.06 15.59
C TYR A 38 -2.64 6.60 14.80
N GLN A 39 -3.18 7.51 14.00
CA GLN A 39 -4.33 7.23 13.11
C GLN A 39 -3.93 7.30 11.62
N VAL A 40 -2.69 7.64 11.32
CA VAL A 40 -2.13 7.67 9.97
C VAL A 40 -0.88 6.82 9.94
N CYS A 41 -0.76 5.94 8.95
CA CYS A 41 0.45 5.17 8.70
C CYS A 41 0.79 5.17 7.22
N MET A 42 2.08 5.22 6.90
CA MET A 42 2.58 5.21 5.54
C MET A 42 3.46 3.99 5.30
N ILE A 43 3.21 3.25 4.23
CA ILE A 43 4.02 2.10 3.82
C ILE A 43 4.83 2.50 2.59
N THR A 44 6.15 2.45 2.69
CA THR A 44 7.05 2.81 1.59
C THR A 44 7.87 1.60 1.12
N GLY A 45 8.37 1.67 -0.08
CA GLY A 45 9.24 0.65 -0.64
C GLY A 45 9.32 0.77 -2.17
N VAL A 46 10.29 0.11 -2.76
CA VAL A 46 10.46 0.08 -4.21
C VAL A 46 9.26 -0.58 -4.91
N ARG A 47 9.14 -0.42 -6.23
CA ARG A 47 8.15 -1.18 -7.01
C ARG A 47 8.35 -2.68 -6.78
N GLY A 48 7.25 -3.43 -6.68
CA GLY A 48 7.29 -4.87 -6.44
C GLY A 48 7.75 -5.31 -5.03
N SER A 49 7.90 -4.38 -4.08
CA SER A 49 8.24 -4.71 -2.68
C SER A 49 7.08 -5.33 -1.89
N GLY A 50 5.87 -5.36 -2.46
CA GLY A 50 4.69 -5.95 -1.82
C GLY A 50 3.79 -4.96 -1.08
N LYS A 51 3.92 -3.64 -1.30
CA LYS A 51 3.08 -2.60 -0.67
C LYS A 51 1.59 -2.85 -0.83
N THR A 52 1.13 -3.01 -2.07
CA THR A 52 -0.28 -3.30 -2.40
C THR A 52 -0.77 -4.59 -1.76
N VAL A 53 0.08 -5.63 -1.69
CA VAL A 53 -0.27 -6.91 -1.07
C VAL A 53 -0.49 -6.73 0.42
N MET A 54 0.41 -6.03 1.11
CA MET A 54 0.28 -5.73 2.54
C MET A 54 -0.95 -4.86 2.82
N LEU A 55 -1.20 -3.84 2.01
CA LEU A 55 -2.41 -3.02 2.10
C LEU A 55 -3.68 -3.87 1.97
N THR A 56 -3.71 -4.79 0.99
CA THR A 56 -4.83 -5.69 0.74
C THR A 56 -5.06 -6.64 1.92
N GLU A 57 -3.99 -7.17 2.51
CA GLU A 57 -4.04 -8.03 3.70
C GLU A 57 -4.66 -7.29 4.90
N ILE A 58 -4.18 -6.08 5.20
CA ILE A 58 -4.71 -5.24 6.27
C ILE A 58 -6.18 -4.89 6.03
N ASN A 59 -6.52 -4.49 4.80
CA ASN A 59 -7.91 -4.19 4.42
C ASN A 59 -8.85 -5.40 4.61
N LYS A 60 -8.37 -6.60 4.28
CA LYS A 60 -9.13 -7.83 4.45
C LYS A 60 -9.41 -8.12 5.92
N THR A 61 -8.44 -7.87 6.79
CA THR A 61 -8.61 -8.02 8.24
C THR A 61 -9.70 -7.08 8.74
N PHE A 62 -9.59 -5.78 8.49
CA PHE A 62 -10.59 -4.81 8.96
C PHE A 62 -11.96 -4.97 8.31
N ARG A 63 -12.06 -5.47 7.07
CA ARG A 63 -13.37 -5.79 6.45
C ARG A 63 -14.08 -6.98 7.08
N ALA A 64 -13.36 -7.83 7.81
CA ALA A 64 -13.97 -8.95 8.54
C ALA A 64 -14.59 -8.50 9.87
N GLU A 65 -14.22 -7.31 10.37
CA GLU A 65 -14.72 -6.74 11.61
C GLU A 65 -16.00 -5.91 11.37
N GLU A 66 -17.03 -6.13 12.17
CA GLU A 66 -18.33 -5.47 11.97
C GLU A 66 -18.33 -3.97 12.29
N ASP A 67 -17.43 -3.54 13.15
CA ASP A 67 -17.29 -2.14 13.58
C ASP A 67 -16.39 -1.30 12.65
N TRP A 68 -15.77 -1.92 11.64
CA TRP A 68 -14.94 -1.24 10.68
C TRP A 68 -15.62 -1.01 9.32
N ILE A 69 -15.39 0.16 8.77
CA ILE A 69 -15.78 0.59 7.42
C ILE A 69 -14.51 0.84 6.64
N VAL A 70 -14.21 0.00 5.64
CA VAL A 70 -12.98 0.11 4.85
C VAL A 70 -13.29 0.71 3.49
N ILE A 71 -12.64 1.82 3.16
CA ILE A 71 -12.82 2.59 1.92
C ILE A 71 -11.49 2.73 1.21
N ASP A 72 -11.40 2.17 0.00
CA ASP A 72 -10.25 2.35 -0.89
C ASP A 72 -10.48 3.57 -1.78
N LEU A 73 -9.53 4.50 -1.79
CA LEU A 73 -9.57 5.70 -2.61
C LEU A 73 -8.49 5.68 -3.69
N ASN A 74 -8.85 6.17 -4.87
CA ASN A 74 -7.90 6.34 -5.97
C ASN A 74 -7.27 7.75 -5.90
N PRO A 75 -5.92 7.87 -5.78
CA PRO A 75 -5.24 9.16 -5.65
C PRO A 75 -5.36 10.08 -6.87
N GLU A 76 -5.78 9.56 -8.03
CA GLU A 76 -5.98 10.32 -9.27
C GLU A 76 -7.37 10.98 -9.37
N ARG A 77 -8.25 10.74 -8.40
CA ARG A 77 -9.60 11.32 -8.35
C ARG A 77 -9.70 12.36 -7.26
N ASP A 78 -10.79 13.15 -7.29
CA ASP A 78 -11.17 13.96 -6.15
C ASP A 78 -11.43 13.04 -4.94
N LEU A 79 -10.50 13.09 -3.98
CA LEU A 79 -10.49 12.19 -2.83
C LEU A 79 -11.61 12.50 -1.86
N LEU A 80 -11.91 13.79 -1.63
CA LEU A 80 -12.98 14.17 -0.70
C LEU A 80 -14.35 13.79 -1.25
N GLN A 81 -14.58 14.05 -2.54
CA GLN A 81 -15.82 13.64 -3.21
C GLN A 81 -15.96 12.12 -3.24
N SER A 82 -14.88 11.41 -3.57
CA SER A 82 -14.85 9.95 -3.58
C SER A 82 -15.11 9.37 -2.17
N PHE A 83 -14.54 9.97 -1.14
CA PHE A 83 -14.75 9.56 0.24
C PHE A 83 -16.20 9.74 0.66
N ALA A 84 -16.79 10.92 0.43
CA ALA A 84 -18.19 11.17 0.72
C ALA A 84 -19.14 10.23 -0.04
N ALA A 85 -18.85 9.97 -1.33
CA ALA A 85 -19.63 9.06 -2.15
C ALA A 85 -19.57 7.61 -1.61
N ASN A 86 -18.41 7.13 -1.24
CA ASN A 86 -18.27 5.79 -0.65
C ASN A 86 -18.98 5.69 0.70
N LEU A 87 -18.85 6.68 1.58
CA LEU A 87 -19.58 6.71 2.84
C LEU A 87 -21.09 6.70 2.62
N SER A 88 -21.62 7.55 1.73
CA SER A 88 -23.05 7.67 1.48
C SER A 88 -23.68 6.38 0.92
N ASN A 89 -22.90 5.62 0.14
CA ASN A 89 -23.34 4.37 -0.48
C ASN A 89 -22.96 3.12 0.35
N TYR A 90 -22.36 3.28 1.51
CA TYR A 90 -21.95 2.13 2.31
C TYR A 90 -23.20 1.42 2.87
N PRO A 91 -23.38 0.12 2.63
CA PRO A 91 -24.66 -0.56 2.90
C PRO A 91 -25.19 -0.41 4.33
N SER A 92 -24.29 -0.46 5.31
CA SER A 92 -24.69 -0.33 6.73
C SER A 92 -24.92 1.11 7.20
N LEU A 93 -24.64 2.12 6.37
CA LEU A 93 -24.72 3.54 6.75
C LEU A 93 -25.90 4.30 6.11
N SER A 94 -26.45 3.81 5.02
CA SER A 94 -27.52 4.50 4.28
C SER A 94 -28.73 4.84 5.15
N GLU A 95 -29.17 3.92 6.00
CA GLU A 95 -30.27 4.17 6.97
C GLU A 95 -29.86 5.15 8.07
N VAL A 96 -28.62 5.02 8.58
CA VAL A 96 -28.08 5.92 9.61
C VAL A 96 -28.09 7.37 9.14
N PHE A 97 -27.70 7.61 7.89
CA PHE A 97 -27.68 8.97 7.34
C PHE A 97 -29.07 9.50 7.03
N ARG A 98 -29.99 8.64 6.59
CA ARG A 98 -31.42 9.00 6.40
C ARG A 98 -32.08 9.37 7.72
N GLU A 99 -31.92 8.57 8.77
CA GLU A 99 -32.42 8.86 10.12
C GLU A 99 -31.83 10.16 10.69
N ALA A 100 -30.53 10.40 10.40
CA ALA A 100 -29.84 11.60 10.82
C ALA A 100 -30.20 12.86 9.99
N LYS A 101 -31.08 12.72 8.97
CA LYS A 101 -31.49 13.79 8.06
C LYS A 101 -30.31 14.45 7.34
N ILE A 102 -29.32 13.64 6.91
CA ILE A 102 -28.18 14.11 6.13
C ILE A 102 -28.59 14.11 4.66
N ASN A 103 -29.00 15.25 4.15
CA ASN A 103 -29.43 15.42 2.77
C ASN A 103 -28.24 15.83 1.89
N LEU A 104 -27.76 14.90 1.05
CA LEU A 104 -26.62 15.08 0.16
C LEU A 104 -27.01 15.29 -1.31
N SER A 105 -28.31 15.48 -1.59
CA SER A 105 -28.82 15.58 -2.96
C SER A 105 -28.18 16.71 -3.77
N PHE A 106 -27.88 17.84 -3.14
CA PHE A 106 -27.18 18.97 -3.79
C PHE A 106 -25.79 18.59 -4.31
N LEU A 107 -25.13 17.65 -3.64
CA LEU A 107 -23.79 17.16 -4.00
C LEU A 107 -23.85 16.00 -5.02
N GLY A 108 -25.07 15.66 -5.49
CA GLY A 108 -25.27 14.51 -6.38
C GLY A 108 -25.06 13.16 -5.67
N LEU A 109 -25.10 13.14 -4.35
CA LEU A 109 -24.88 11.97 -3.52
C LEU A 109 -26.14 11.60 -2.73
N GLY A 110 -26.37 10.30 -2.55
CA GLY A 110 -27.50 9.81 -1.74
C GLY A 110 -28.86 10.12 -2.35
N VAL A 111 -29.90 10.16 -1.48
CA VAL A 111 -31.30 10.40 -1.83
C VAL A 111 -31.75 11.71 -1.21
N GLU A 112 -32.57 12.47 -1.95
CA GLU A 112 -33.22 13.66 -1.42
C GLU A 112 -34.11 13.29 -0.23
N ILE A 113 -34.04 14.09 0.84
CA ILE A 113 -34.85 13.91 2.03
C ILE A 113 -35.86 15.04 2.09
N GLU A 114 -37.14 14.71 1.94
CA GLU A 114 -38.23 15.67 1.95
C GLU A 114 -38.26 16.48 3.26
N GLY A 115 -38.36 17.81 3.13
CA GLY A 115 -38.42 18.72 4.27
C GLY A 115 -37.08 18.97 4.97
N VAL A 116 -35.97 18.50 4.41
CA VAL A 116 -34.60 18.74 4.93
C VAL A 116 -33.79 19.51 3.92
N SER A 117 -33.29 20.69 4.33
CA SER A 117 -32.37 21.47 3.46
C SER A 117 -31.11 20.67 3.13
N PRO A 118 -30.71 20.63 1.84
CA PRO A 118 -29.49 19.92 1.45
C PRO A 118 -28.24 20.59 2.02
N ILE A 119 -27.24 19.77 2.31
CA ILE A 119 -25.90 20.23 2.68
C ILE A 119 -25.16 20.60 1.39
N THR A 120 -24.65 21.81 1.32
CA THR A 120 -23.97 22.33 0.13
C THR A 120 -22.44 22.22 0.20
N ASP A 121 -21.89 22.10 1.41
CA ASP A 121 -20.46 21.95 1.65
C ASP A 121 -20.11 20.48 1.92
N LEU A 122 -19.18 19.96 1.13
CA LEU A 122 -18.80 18.55 1.16
C LEU A 122 -18.06 18.17 2.45
N ASN A 123 -17.21 19.05 2.97
CA ASN A 123 -16.50 18.80 4.22
C ASN A 123 -17.47 18.78 5.41
N VAL A 124 -18.47 19.69 5.43
CA VAL A 124 -19.53 19.67 6.44
C VAL A 124 -20.34 18.39 6.35
N ALA A 125 -20.64 17.91 5.14
CA ALA A 125 -21.33 16.64 4.93
C ALA A 125 -20.55 15.46 5.52
N VAL A 126 -19.27 15.33 5.15
CA VAL A 126 -18.38 14.27 5.65
C VAL A 126 -18.27 14.32 7.17
N THR A 127 -18.03 15.50 7.74
CA THR A 127 -17.95 15.68 9.19
C THR A 127 -19.20 15.14 9.90
N ARG A 128 -20.40 15.53 9.44
CA ARG A 128 -21.66 15.03 10.02
C ARG A 128 -21.84 13.51 9.86
N MET A 129 -21.41 12.96 8.73
CA MET A 129 -21.42 11.51 8.51
C MET A 129 -20.51 10.79 9.51
N LEU A 130 -19.29 11.27 9.71
CA LEU A 130 -18.32 10.70 10.65
C LEU A 130 -18.79 10.81 12.11
N GLU A 131 -19.43 11.92 12.50
CA GLU A 131 -20.06 12.07 13.82
C GLU A 131 -21.15 11.00 14.07
N LYS A 132 -21.92 10.65 13.04
CA LYS A 132 -22.95 9.60 13.16
C LYS A 132 -22.33 8.21 13.22
N ILE A 133 -21.25 7.98 12.46
CA ILE A 133 -20.47 6.75 12.51
C ILE A 133 -19.88 6.56 13.93
N LYS A 134 -19.31 7.61 14.51
CA LYS A 134 -18.80 7.62 15.90
C LYS A 134 -19.89 7.22 16.92
N LYS A 135 -21.10 7.77 16.77
CA LYS A 135 -22.25 7.45 17.65
C LYS A 135 -22.74 6.00 17.52
N LYS A 136 -22.39 5.34 16.44
CA LYS A 136 -22.65 3.90 16.22
C LYS A 136 -21.47 3.02 16.62
N HIS A 137 -20.46 3.59 17.29
CA HIS A 137 -19.23 2.90 17.69
C HIS A 137 -18.51 2.21 16.53
N LYS A 138 -18.59 2.81 15.32
CA LYS A 138 -17.88 2.31 14.15
C LYS A 138 -16.68 3.20 13.85
N ARG A 139 -15.67 2.60 13.17
CA ARG A 139 -14.44 3.24 12.73
C ARG A 139 -14.33 3.21 11.21
N VAL A 140 -13.61 4.14 10.63
CA VAL A 140 -13.43 4.24 9.18
C VAL A 140 -11.96 4.15 8.85
N LEU A 141 -11.55 3.10 8.14
CA LEU A 141 -10.22 2.99 7.54
C LEU A 141 -10.31 3.48 6.10
N VAL A 142 -9.56 4.52 5.79
CA VAL A 142 -9.32 4.98 4.43
C VAL A 142 -7.98 4.46 3.97
N THR A 143 -7.94 3.84 2.80
CA THR A 143 -6.70 3.37 2.21
C THR A 143 -6.45 4.00 0.85
N ILE A 144 -5.19 4.37 0.59
CA ILE A 144 -4.74 4.97 -0.66
C ILE A 144 -3.49 4.23 -1.11
N ASP A 145 -3.60 3.47 -2.19
CA ASP A 145 -2.45 2.82 -2.82
C ASP A 145 -1.79 3.78 -3.83
N GLU A 146 -0.48 3.72 -3.94
CA GLU A 146 0.32 4.60 -4.83
C GLU A 146 0.09 6.10 -4.59
N ALA A 147 0.07 6.53 -3.32
CA ALA A 147 -0.08 7.94 -2.95
C ALA A 147 0.97 8.82 -3.63
N VAL A 148 0.52 9.94 -4.20
CA VAL A 148 1.33 10.95 -4.90
C VAL A 148 1.06 12.33 -4.33
N CYS A 149 2.03 13.24 -4.38
CA CYS A 149 1.90 14.60 -3.87
C CYS A 149 1.21 15.52 -4.91
N ASN A 150 -0.10 15.31 -5.11
CA ASN A 150 -0.94 16.18 -5.95
C ASN A 150 -1.91 17.04 -5.11
N ASP A 151 -2.63 17.94 -5.75
CA ASP A 151 -3.49 18.90 -5.04
C ASP A 151 -4.66 18.21 -4.32
N THR A 152 -5.26 17.18 -4.90
CA THR A 152 -6.36 16.44 -4.27
C THR A 152 -5.90 15.69 -3.04
N MET A 153 -4.69 15.13 -3.06
CA MET A 153 -4.07 14.47 -1.90
C MET A 153 -3.78 15.48 -0.79
N LYS A 154 -3.20 16.66 -1.13
CA LYS A 154 -2.91 17.71 -0.17
C LYS A 154 -4.17 18.21 0.52
N GLU A 155 -5.23 18.46 -0.25
CA GLU A 155 -6.52 18.88 0.28
C GLU A 155 -7.11 17.81 1.21
N PHE A 156 -7.18 16.57 0.75
CA PHE A 156 -7.76 15.46 1.52
C PHE A 156 -7.01 15.22 2.83
N VAL A 157 -5.68 15.13 2.80
CA VAL A 157 -4.87 14.89 3.99
C VAL A 157 -4.93 16.06 4.97
N SER A 158 -5.01 17.31 4.46
CA SER A 158 -5.22 18.49 5.31
C SER A 158 -6.56 18.45 6.05
N LEU A 159 -7.65 18.05 5.36
CA LEU A 159 -8.95 17.83 6.00
C LEU A 159 -8.94 16.63 6.97
N PHE A 160 -8.22 15.58 6.63
CA PHE A 160 -8.07 14.41 7.49
C PHE A 160 -7.44 14.77 8.84
N GLN A 161 -6.43 15.66 8.85
CA GLN A 161 -5.89 16.22 10.08
C GLN A 161 -6.96 16.93 10.94
N ILE A 162 -7.91 17.63 10.29
CA ILE A 162 -9.01 18.27 11.01
C ILE A 162 -9.92 17.23 11.65
N TYR A 163 -10.26 16.16 10.92
CA TYR A 163 -11.09 15.06 11.45
C TYR A 163 -10.45 14.39 12.66
N MET A 164 -9.14 14.13 12.62
CA MET A 164 -8.39 13.61 13.77
C MET A 164 -8.45 14.54 14.97
N ARG A 165 -8.25 15.86 14.77
CA ARG A 165 -8.33 16.86 15.86
C ARG A 165 -9.73 16.99 16.46
N GLN A 166 -10.77 16.65 15.71
CA GLN A 166 -12.16 16.58 16.18
C GLN A 166 -12.49 15.22 16.82
N ASP A 167 -11.48 14.37 17.00
CA ASP A 167 -11.67 13.04 17.57
C ASP A 167 -12.70 12.20 16.81
N LEU A 168 -12.71 12.34 15.47
CA LEU A 168 -13.54 11.52 14.60
C LEU A 168 -12.87 10.16 14.35
N PRO A 169 -13.65 9.09 14.17
CA PRO A 169 -13.14 7.72 14.15
C PRO A 169 -12.57 7.35 12.76
N VAL A 170 -11.57 8.08 12.30
CA VAL A 170 -10.96 7.91 10.97
C VAL A 170 -9.51 7.49 11.08
N PHE A 171 -9.12 6.56 10.21
CA PHE A 171 -7.77 6.03 10.10
C PHE A 171 -7.34 6.08 8.64
N LEU A 172 -6.09 6.41 8.37
CA LEU A 172 -5.54 6.55 7.02
C LEU A 172 -4.30 5.66 6.86
N LEU A 173 -4.35 4.76 5.91
CA LEU A 173 -3.22 3.93 5.52
C LEU A 173 -2.88 4.22 4.07
N MET A 174 -1.67 4.74 3.83
CA MET A 174 -1.19 5.08 2.50
C MET A 174 0.00 4.22 2.12
N THR A 175 0.07 3.82 0.86
CA THR A 175 1.29 3.25 0.29
C THR A 175 1.87 4.16 -0.77
N GLY A 176 3.18 4.12 -0.99
CA GLY A 176 3.81 4.92 -2.05
C GLY A 176 5.28 4.57 -2.24
N LEU A 177 5.86 5.13 -3.30
CA LEU A 177 7.30 5.19 -3.44
C LEU A 177 7.88 6.13 -2.38
N TYR A 178 9.13 5.92 -2.03
CA TYR A 178 9.79 6.74 -1.02
C TYR A 178 9.73 8.23 -1.36
N GLU A 179 10.00 8.58 -2.61
CA GLU A 179 10.03 9.95 -3.09
C GLU A 179 8.65 10.62 -2.94
N ASN A 180 7.58 9.95 -3.35
CA ASN A 180 6.22 10.49 -3.29
C ASN A 180 5.77 10.73 -1.83
N ILE A 181 6.05 9.79 -0.95
CA ILE A 181 5.74 9.92 0.48
C ILE A 181 6.61 11.00 1.12
N TYR A 182 7.89 11.10 0.72
CA TYR A 182 8.79 12.15 1.19
C TYR A 182 8.33 13.55 0.75
N GLU A 183 7.91 13.72 -0.50
CA GLU A 183 7.33 14.98 -0.99
C GLU A 183 6.07 15.36 -0.21
N LEU A 184 5.17 14.39 0.03
CA LEU A 184 3.96 14.63 0.80
C LEU A 184 4.25 15.03 2.25
N GLN A 185 5.23 14.39 2.90
CA GLN A 185 5.65 14.75 4.27
C GLN A 185 6.32 16.13 4.37
N ASN A 186 6.98 16.59 3.31
CA ASN A 186 7.65 17.88 3.27
C ASN A 186 6.73 19.02 2.77
N GLU A 187 5.49 18.72 2.41
CA GLU A 187 4.51 19.74 2.07
C GLU A 187 4.22 20.64 3.29
N LYS A 188 4.31 21.95 3.12
CA LYS A 188 4.22 22.93 4.21
C LYS A 188 2.92 22.84 5.01
N THR A 189 1.84 22.46 4.37
CA THR A 189 0.51 22.34 4.98
C THR A 189 0.29 21.00 5.67
N LEU A 190 1.17 20.01 5.45
CA LEU A 190 1.02 18.61 5.91
C LEU A 190 2.12 18.19 6.88
N THR A 191 2.73 19.13 7.59
CA THR A 191 3.87 18.87 8.50
C THR A 191 3.58 17.86 9.60
N PHE A 192 2.32 17.62 9.94
CA PHE A 192 1.94 16.58 10.90
C PHE A 192 2.34 15.18 10.41
N LEU A 193 2.31 14.91 9.10
CA LEU A 193 2.72 13.64 8.52
C LEU A 193 4.18 13.27 8.83
N TYR A 194 5.01 14.26 9.14
CA TYR A 194 6.40 14.00 9.52
C TYR A 194 6.54 13.23 10.84
N ARG A 195 5.51 13.32 11.69
CA ARG A 195 5.45 12.62 12.98
C ARG A 195 4.76 11.26 12.92
N GLU A 196 4.03 11.03 11.83
CA GLU A 196 3.30 9.77 11.63
C GLU A 196 4.26 8.64 11.21
N PRO A 197 4.01 7.40 11.64
CA PRO A 197 4.87 6.27 11.37
C PRO A 197 4.97 5.98 9.87
N LYS A 198 6.19 5.60 9.48
CA LYS A 198 6.52 5.18 8.13
C LYS A 198 7.19 3.80 8.18
N ILE A 199 6.53 2.83 7.60
CA ILE A 199 7.03 1.45 7.49
C ILE A 199 7.69 1.28 6.13
N GLU A 200 9.00 1.06 6.14
CA GLU A 200 9.76 0.75 4.93
C GLU A 200 9.77 -0.75 4.66
N LEU A 201 9.24 -1.17 3.53
CA LEU A 201 9.28 -2.57 3.10
C LEU A 201 10.64 -2.92 2.51
N ARG A 202 11.51 -3.44 3.36
CA ARG A 202 12.84 -3.95 2.99
C ARG A 202 12.74 -5.30 2.26
N PRO A 203 13.83 -5.76 1.63
CA PRO A 203 13.87 -7.11 1.06
C PRO A 203 13.41 -8.19 2.05
N LEU A 204 12.79 -9.24 1.52
CA LEU A 204 12.40 -10.41 2.32
C LEU A 204 13.64 -11.13 2.85
N ASN A 205 13.48 -11.80 3.97
CA ASN A 205 14.53 -12.65 4.53
C ASN A 205 14.79 -13.85 3.61
N ILE A 206 16.04 -14.04 3.21
CA ILE A 206 16.46 -15.14 2.30
C ILE A 206 16.12 -16.51 2.89
N GLY A 207 16.25 -16.70 4.21
CA GLY A 207 15.88 -17.95 4.88
C GLY A 207 14.39 -18.27 4.74
N MET A 208 13.51 -17.27 4.88
CA MET A 208 12.06 -17.45 4.67
C MET A 208 11.73 -17.80 3.23
N ILE A 209 12.44 -17.21 2.26
CA ILE A 209 12.30 -17.55 0.83
C ILE A 209 12.76 -19.00 0.61
N ALA A 210 13.91 -19.36 1.15
CA ALA A 210 14.47 -20.72 1.04
C ALA A 210 13.51 -21.78 1.59
N GLU A 211 12.99 -21.58 2.81
CA GLU A 211 11.99 -22.46 3.41
C GLU A 211 10.74 -22.63 2.53
N LYS A 212 10.28 -21.52 1.93
CA LYS A 212 9.12 -21.56 1.03
C LYS A 212 9.42 -22.34 -0.24
N TYR A 213 10.57 -22.14 -0.88
CA TYR A 213 10.98 -22.89 -2.06
C TYR A 213 11.20 -24.38 -1.73
N LYS A 214 11.88 -24.67 -0.61
CA LYS A 214 12.09 -26.03 -0.13
C LYS A 214 10.77 -26.80 0.00
N SER A 215 9.77 -26.18 0.61
CA SER A 215 8.45 -26.80 0.83
C SER A 215 7.65 -27.05 -0.46
N ILE A 216 7.87 -26.24 -1.51
CA ILE A 216 7.11 -26.32 -2.77
C ILE A 216 7.81 -27.27 -3.78
N PHE A 217 9.14 -27.21 -3.85
CA PHE A 217 9.94 -27.91 -4.87
C PHE A 217 10.71 -29.13 -4.33
N GLU A 218 10.55 -29.44 -3.02
CA GLU A 218 11.21 -30.58 -2.37
C GLU A 218 12.75 -30.53 -2.50
N LEU A 219 13.33 -29.31 -2.39
CA LEU A 219 14.76 -29.06 -2.50
C LEU A 219 15.51 -29.39 -1.21
N THR A 220 16.82 -29.61 -1.30
CA THR A 220 17.71 -29.59 -0.14
C THR A 220 17.84 -28.17 0.43
N ASP A 221 18.38 -28.04 1.65
CA ASP A 221 18.60 -26.73 2.29
C ASP A 221 19.58 -25.85 1.50
N GLU A 222 20.61 -26.47 0.93
CA GLU A 222 21.58 -25.80 0.11
C GLU A 222 20.96 -25.27 -1.19
N GLU A 223 20.29 -26.13 -1.95
CA GLU A 223 19.62 -25.78 -3.21
C GLU A 223 18.55 -24.69 -3.00
N ALA A 224 17.74 -24.82 -1.96
CA ALA A 224 16.71 -23.83 -1.64
C ALA A 224 17.32 -22.47 -1.27
N THR A 225 18.45 -22.48 -0.54
CA THR A 225 19.17 -21.27 -0.16
C THR A 225 19.82 -20.59 -1.37
N GLU A 226 20.41 -21.36 -2.28
CA GLU A 226 20.98 -20.83 -3.52
C GLU A 226 19.90 -20.24 -4.42
N MET A 227 18.82 -20.95 -4.66
CA MET A 227 17.65 -20.45 -5.39
C MET A 227 17.08 -19.16 -4.75
N ALA A 228 16.99 -19.10 -3.43
CA ALA A 228 16.52 -17.92 -2.71
C ALA A 228 17.45 -16.71 -2.89
N LYS A 229 18.77 -16.91 -2.91
CA LYS A 229 19.75 -15.84 -3.12
C LYS A 229 19.60 -15.15 -4.47
N GLU A 230 19.20 -15.88 -5.53
CA GLU A 230 18.95 -15.31 -6.86
C GLU A 230 17.88 -14.20 -6.83
N THR A 231 16.93 -14.30 -5.91
CA THR A 231 15.88 -13.30 -5.74
C THR A 231 16.35 -12.02 -5.05
N ARG A 232 17.50 -12.06 -4.38
CA ARG A 232 18.04 -10.98 -3.51
C ARG A 232 17.02 -10.47 -2.48
N GLY A 233 16.07 -11.32 -2.09
CA GLY A 233 14.96 -10.94 -1.19
C GLY A 233 13.88 -10.07 -1.84
N TYR A 234 13.92 -9.85 -3.15
CA TYR A 234 12.94 -9.04 -3.85
C TYR A 234 11.63 -9.83 -4.05
N PRO A 235 10.49 -9.39 -3.49
CA PRO A 235 9.25 -10.18 -3.49
C PRO A 235 8.76 -10.56 -4.89
N PHE A 236 8.86 -9.64 -5.85
CA PHE A 236 8.46 -9.93 -7.23
C PHE A 236 9.38 -10.97 -7.86
N ALA A 237 10.70 -10.88 -7.66
CA ALA A 237 11.66 -11.89 -8.13
C ALA A 237 11.38 -13.28 -7.54
N PHE A 238 11.02 -13.34 -6.24
CA PHE A 238 10.58 -14.58 -5.61
C PHE A 238 9.38 -15.20 -6.35
N GLN A 239 8.37 -14.41 -6.69
CA GLN A 239 7.20 -14.89 -7.40
C GLN A 239 7.56 -15.33 -8.84
N VAL A 240 8.36 -14.54 -9.56
CA VAL A 240 8.75 -14.85 -10.95
C VAL A 240 9.55 -16.15 -11.02
N LEU A 241 10.61 -16.28 -10.21
CA LEU A 241 11.46 -17.48 -10.22
C LEU A 241 10.66 -18.74 -9.88
N GLY A 242 9.87 -18.68 -8.81
CA GLY A 242 9.00 -19.79 -8.44
C GLY A 242 7.94 -20.11 -9.50
N TYR A 243 7.32 -19.09 -10.11
CA TYR A 243 6.34 -19.26 -11.17
C TYR A 243 6.93 -20.00 -12.38
N LEU A 244 8.12 -19.59 -12.84
CA LEU A 244 8.78 -20.19 -14.00
C LEU A 244 9.20 -21.64 -13.71
N CYS A 245 9.79 -21.94 -12.57
CA CYS A 245 10.13 -23.30 -12.17
C CYS A 245 8.90 -24.21 -12.17
N PHE A 246 7.79 -23.75 -11.60
CA PHE A 246 6.55 -24.52 -11.55
C PHE A 246 5.91 -24.67 -12.92
N LYS A 247 5.88 -23.62 -13.75
CA LYS A 247 5.32 -23.61 -15.10
C LYS A 247 6.03 -24.60 -16.01
N HIS A 248 7.38 -24.59 -15.99
CA HIS A 248 8.20 -25.44 -16.84
C HIS A 248 8.50 -26.83 -16.24
N ASN A 249 8.12 -27.03 -14.98
CA ASN A 249 8.40 -28.25 -14.23
C ASN A 249 9.89 -28.65 -14.32
N THR A 250 10.78 -27.69 -14.05
CA THR A 250 12.23 -27.85 -14.20
C THR A 250 12.99 -27.19 -13.05
N GLY A 251 14.25 -27.56 -12.87
CA GLY A 251 15.12 -26.93 -11.88
C GLY A 251 15.37 -25.45 -12.18
N TRP A 252 15.58 -24.68 -11.13
CA TRP A 252 15.68 -23.21 -11.20
C TRP A 252 16.84 -22.70 -12.07
N HIS A 253 17.93 -23.42 -12.19
CA HIS A 253 19.05 -23.06 -13.07
C HIS A 253 18.63 -22.94 -14.54
N ASN A 254 17.72 -23.78 -15.00
CA ASN A 254 17.29 -23.81 -16.39
C ASN A 254 16.39 -22.62 -16.77
N VAL A 255 15.79 -21.96 -15.78
CA VAL A 255 14.89 -20.80 -16.00
C VAL A 255 15.55 -19.47 -15.74
N LEU A 256 16.81 -19.41 -15.29
CA LEU A 256 17.52 -18.17 -15.00
C LEU A 256 17.57 -17.18 -16.17
N PRO A 257 17.78 -17.60 -17.45
CA PRO A 257 17.74 -16.66 -18.56
C PRO A 257 16.36 -16.01 -18.73
N GLU A 258 15.27 -16.80 -18.69
CA GLU A 258 13.89 -16.30 -18.77
C GLU A 258 13.54 -15.43 -17.54
N PHE A 259 14.01 -15.82 -16.36
CA PHE A 259 13.86 -15.04 -15.14
C PHE A 259 14.53 -13.65 -15.24
N SER A 260 15.75 -13.59 -15.73
CA SER A 260 16.48 -12.33 -15.91
C SER A 260 15.79 -11.41 -16.91
N GLN A 261 15.36 -11.96 -18.05
CA GLN A 261 14.61 -11.23 -19.06
C GLN A 261 13.28 -10.70 -18.48
N TYR A 262 12.58 -11.51 -17.67
CA TYR A 262 11.32 -11.09 -17.04
C TYR A 262 11.52 -9.91 -16.08
N LEU A 263 12.58 -9.94 -15.27
CA LEU A 263 12.89 -8.82 -14.39
C LEU A 263 13.33 -7.56 -15.16
N GLU A 264 14.06 -7.73 -16.25
CA GLU A 264 14.46 -6.61 -17.11
C GLU A 264 13.24 -5.91 -17.70
N GLU A 265 12.38 -6.63 -18.39
CA GLU A 265 11.19 -6.09 -19.09
C GLU A 265 10.16 -5.47 -18.12
N TYR A 266 9.87 -6.12 -17.00
CA TYR A 266 8.76 -5.72 -16.14
C TYR A 266 9.15 -4.86 -14.95
N VAL A 267 10.46 -4.77 -14.64
CA VAL A 267 10.93 -4.03 -13.46
C VAL A 267 12.05 -3.06 -13.81
N TYR A 268 13.18 -3.57 -14.33
CA TYR A 268 14.39 -2.76 -14.40
C TYR A 268 14.31 -1.67 -15.45
N GLU A 269 13.73 -1.93 -16.62
CA GLU A 269 13.52 -0.91 -17.65
C GLU A 269 12.65 0.24 -17.14
N LYS A 270 11.58 -0.09 -16.39
CA LYS A 270 10.70 0.91 -15.81
C LYS A 270 11.42 1.76 -14.76
N ILE A 271 12.12 1.13 -13.81
CA ILE A 271 12.91 1.83 -12.80
C ILE A 271 13.96 2.70 -13.49
N TRP A 272 14.68 2.14 -14.47
CA TRP A 272 15.70 2.87 -15.20
C TRP A 272 15.14 4.10 -15.93
N SER A 273 13.95 3.99 -16.54
CA SER A 273 13.32 5.10 -17.25
C SER A 273 12.98 6.27 -16.31
N GLU A 274 12.63 5.98 -15.06
CA GLU A 274 12.21 6.95 -14.04
C GLU A 274 13.39 7.66 -13.34
N LEU A 275 14.61 7.08 -13.42
CA LEU A 275 15.79 7.65 -12.80
C LEU A 275 16.23 8.95 -13.47
N SER A 276 16.69 9.92 -12.67
CA SER A 276 17.35 11.12 -13.16
C SER A 276 18.66 10.79 -13.91
N LYS A 277 19.13 11.74 -14.72
CA LYS A 277 20.43 11.58 -15.40
C LYS A 277 21.57 11.32 -14.41
N GLY A 278 21.59 12.07 -13.29
CA GLY A 278 22.60 11.91 -12.26
C GLY A 278 22.57 10.56 -11.57
N ASP A 279 21.36 10.04 -11.27
CA ASP A 279 21.22 8.69 -10.69
C ASP A 279 21.68 7.60 -11.63
N LYS A 280 21.39 7.72 -12.95
CA LYS A 280 21.89 6.81 -13.97
C LYS A 280 23.41 6.81 -14.05
N GLU A 281 24.02 7.99 -14.06
CA GLU A 281 25.50 8.14 -14.05
C GLU A 281 26.10 7.50 -12.80
N LEU A 282 25.50 7.73 -11.63
CA LEU A 282 25.91 7.13 -10.36
C LEU A 282 25.84 5.60 -10.40
N LEU A 283 24.71 5.04 -10.84
CA LEU A 283 24.53 3.59 -10.94
C LEU A 283 25.50 2.95 -11.92
N VAL A 284 25.78 3.59 -13.07
CA VAL A 284 26.77 3.12 -14.03
C VAL A 284 28.17 3.15 -13.41
N ALA A 285 28.52 4.20 -12.67
CA ALA A 285 29.78 4.29 -11.97
C ALA A 285 29.92 3.20 -10.89
N MET A 286 28.86 2.95 -10.11
CA MET A 286 28.81 1.87 -9.12
C MET A 286 29.01 0.50 -9.77
N ALA A 287 28.36 0.25 -10.91
CA ALA A 287 28.49 -1.02 -11.64
C ALA A 287 29.90 -1.27 -12.21
N LYS A 288 30.63 -0.20 -12.56
CA LYS A 288 32.01 -0.27 -13.07
C LYS A 288 33.05 -0.39 -11.97
N THR A 289 32.69 -0.05 -10.75
CA THR A 289 33.63 0.02 -9.61
C THR A 289 33.47 -1.23 -8.76
N ASN A 290 34.52 -1.99 -8.56
CA ASN A 290 34.51 -3.15 -7.65
C ASN A 290 34.61 -2.76 -6.16
N ASP A 291 34.64 -1.46 -5.85
CA ASP A 291 34.74 -0.91 -4.49
C ASP A 291 33.43 -0.17 -4.14
N THR A 292 32.91 -0.45 -2.96
CA THR A 292 31.67 0.16 -2.44
C THR A 292 31.91 1.51 -1.75
N LYS A 293 33.16 1.97 -1.67
CA LYS A 293 33.51 3.26 -1.05
C LYS A 293 33.08 4.43 -1.93
N VAL A 294 32.45 5.41 -1.33
CA VAL A 294 31.95 6.63 -2.01
C VAL A 294 33.08 7.35 -2.78
N GLU A 295 34.32 7.36 -2.24
CA GLU A 295 35.47 7.97 -2.90
C GLU A 295 35.87 7.26 -4.18
N ALA A 296 35.78 5.92 -4.23
CA ALA A 296 36.07 5.15 -5.44
C ALA A 296 35.03 5.40 -6.52
N ILE A 297 33.75 5.44 -6.14
CA ILE A 297 32.64 5.74 -7.04
C ILE A 297 32.75 7.16 -7.62
N ARG A 298 33.05 8.16 -6.79
CA ARG A 298 33.25 9.57 -7.22
C ARG A 298 34.36 9.75 -8.26
N LYS A 299 35.40 8.92 -8.25
CA LYS A 299 36.47 8.98 -9.24
C LYS A 299 36.06 8.40 -10.60
N THR A 300 34.95 7.71 -10.67
CA THR A 300 34.47 7.01 -11.87
C THR A 300 33.36 7.82 -12.59
N ILE A 301 32.75 8.77 -11.90
CA ILE A 301 31.81 9.77 -12.44
C ILE A 301 32.63 10.92 -13.06
#